data_5d5e8e6413cdf0c7772e2adcc21c53c5
#
_entry.id   5d5e8e6413cdf0c7772e2adcc21c53c5
#
_cell.length_a   1.000
_cell.length_b   1.000
_cell.length_c   1.000
_cell.angle_alpha   90.00
_cell.angle_beta   90.00
_cell.angle_gamma   90.00
#
_symmetry.space_group_name_H-M   'P 1'
#
loop_
_entity.id
_entity.type
_entity.pdbx_description
1 polymer ?
#
loop_
_entity_poly.entity_id
_entity_poly.type
_entity_poly.pdbx_seq_one_letter_code
_entity_poly.pdbx_strand_id
1 'polypeptide(L)'
;LERTLKYLEAKFGEWFPQIEWLNLGGGHLMTRKDYDIEHLINILNSLHKRHPHLRIILEPGSAFAWQTGYLQSEVVDIVENHGIKTEILNVSFACHMPDCLEMPYQPEVRTVNTTDNSSSTARKIKEEDITTNNTTQKSLVTESGNFLYRLGGNSCLSGDFIGFWEFDHELTLGEQIIFEDMIHYTTVKTHMFNGVSHPAIAIKHLDGKIEILREFAYEDYKNRMD
;
A
#
# COMPACT_ATOMS: atom_id res chain seq x y z
N LEU A 1 3.53 22.17 0.24
CA LEU A 1 3.25 23.03 1.39
C LEU A 1 3.62 24.50 1.12
N GLU A 2 4.89 24.81 0.78
CA GLU A 2 5.34 26.20 0.58
C GLU A 2 4.47 26.99 -0.41
N ARG A 3 4.18 26.41 -1.58
CA ARG A 3 3.29 27.03 -2.58
C ARG A 3 1.89 27.28 -2.03
N THR A 4 1.35 26.33 -1.29
CA THR A 4 0.02 26.45 -0.66
C THR A 4 -0.01 27.56 0.38
N LEU A 5 1.02 27.64 1.23
CA LEU A 5 1.12 28.71 2.23
C LEU A 5 1.24 30.10 1.61
N LYS A 6 2.08 30.26 0.58
CA LYS A 6 2.18 31.54 -0.16
C LYS A 6 0.81 31.98 -0.73
N TYR A 7 0.07 31.02 -1.29
CA TYR A 7 -1.27 31.30 -1.81
C TYR A 7 -2.26 31.63 -0.69
N LEU A 8 -2.21 30.90 0.41
CA LEU A 8 -3.08 31.10 1.57
C LEU A 8 -2.85 32.49 2.19
N GLU A 9 -1.59 32.88 2.44
CA GLU A 9 -1.22 34.16 2.97
C GLU A 9 -1.65 35.32 2.03
N ALA A 10 -1.45 35.13 0.72
CA ALA A 10 -1.85 36.17 -0.26
C ALA A 10 -3.37 36.38 -0.33
N LYS A 11 -4.15 35.31 -0.14
CA LYS A 11 -5.59 35.35 -0.33
C LYS A 11 -6.37 35.58 0.97
N PHE A 12 -5.85 35.11 2.09
CA PHE A 12 -6.54 35.11 3.39
C PHE A 12 -5.69 35.70 4.52
N GLY A 13 -4.58 36.36 4.20
CA GLY A 13 -3.66 36.92 5.20
C GLY A 13 -4.29 37.91 6.17
N GLU A 14 -5.34 38.64 5.73
CA GLU A 14 -6.12 39.55 6.58
C GLU A 14 -6.83 38.88 7.75
N TRP A 15 -7.09 37.55 7.63
CA TRP A 15 -7.73 36.75 8.67
C TRP A 15 -6.74 36.17 9.69
N PHE A 16 -5.45 36.10 9.35
CA PHE A 16 -4.43 35.48 10.22
C PHE A 16 -4.36 36.12 11.61
N PRO A 17 -4.49 37.47 11.78
CA PRO A 17 -4.52 38.05 13.12
C PRO A 17 -5.74 37.69 13.99
N GLN A 18 -6.79 37.13 13.37
CA GLN A 18 -8.06 36.79 14.01
C GLN A 18 -8.20 35.34 14.40
N ILE A 19 -7.28 34.44 13.93
CA ILE A 19 -7.31 33.04 14.21
C ILE A 19 -6.22 32.66 15.23
N GLU A 20 -6.47 31.64 16.04
CA GLU A 20 -5.54 31.18 17.08
C GLU A 20 -4.65 30.04 16.59
N TRP A 21 -5.11 29.30 15.60
CA TRP A 21 -4.39 28.15 15.05
C TRP A 21 -4.59 28.01 13.55
N LEU A 22 -3.62 27.37 12.91
CA LEU A 22 -3.66 27.01 11.50
C LEU A 22 -3.29 25.54 11.34
N ASN A 23 -4.24 24.73 10.89
CA ASN A 23 -4.00 23.32 10.58
C ASN A 23 -3.61 23.20 9.09
N LEU A 24 -2.43 22.68 8.84
CA LEU A 24 -1.85 22.48 7.51
C LEU A 24 -2.09 21.07 6.97
N GLY A 25 -2.84 20.23 7.70
CA GLY A 25 -3.22 18.88 7.31
C GLY A 25 -2.06 17.89 7.35
N GLY A 26 -2.25 16.78 6.63
CA GLY A 26 -1.31 15.66 6.57
C GLY A 26 -0.50 15.60 5.28
N GLY A 27 -0.09 14.38 4.91
CA GLY A 27 0.65 14.10 3.67
C GLY A 27 2.17 14.34 3.78
N HIS A 28 2.68 14.69 4.96
CA HIS A 28 4.11 14.88 5.19
C HIS A 28 4.74 13.57 5.67
N LEU A 29 5.36 12.81 4.76
CA LEU A 29 6.04 11.54 5.05
C LEU A 29 7.43 11.79 5.62
N MET A 30 7.51 12.48 6.76
CA MET A 30 8.75 12.98 7.35
C MET A 30 9.67 11.87 7.88
N THR A 31 9.20 10.64 7.99
CA THR A 31 9.98 9.45 8.36
C THR A 31 10.59 8.74 7.14
N ARG A 32 10.20 9.11 5.93
CA ARG A 32 10.75 8.57 4.69
C ARG A 32 12.16 9.11 4.46
N LYS A 33 13.11 8.23 4.08
CA LYS A 33 14.54 8.55 3.95
C LYS A 33 14.85 9.70 2.99
N ASP A 34 14.07 9.86 1.93
CA ASP A 34 14.25 10.88 0.89
C ASP A 34 13.37 12.13 1.13
N TYR A 35 12.74 12.25 2.31
CA TYR A 35 11.95 13.43 2.66
C TYR A 35 12.86 14.55 3.17
N ASP A 36 12.72 15.74 2.57
CA ASP A 36 13.49 16.94 2.97
C ASP A 36 12.89 17.57 4.25
N ILE A 37 13.30 17.03 5.39
CA ILE A 37 12.87 17.48 6.73
C ILE A 37 13.29 18.92 6.98
N GLU A 38 14.51 19.29 6.59
CA GLU A 38 15.06 20.64 6.80
C GLU A 38 14.24 21.68 6.05
N HIS A 39 13.81 21.38 4.83
CA HIS A 39 12.93 22.25 4.07
C HIS A 39 11.59 22.44 4.77
N LEU A 40 10.99 21.38 5.31
CA LEU A 40 9.74 21.47 6.09
C LEU A 40 9.94 22.38 7.33
N ILE A 41 11.00 22.13 8.11
CA ILE A 41 11.33 22.93 9.32
C ILE A 41 11.50 24.42 8.95
N ASN A 42 12.20 24.71 7.87
CA ASN A 42 12.44 26.09 7.41
C ASN A 42 11.13 26.78 7.01
N ILE A 43 10.22 26.08 6.34
CA ILE A 43 8.89 26.61 6.00
C ILE A 43 8.10 26.94 7.27
N LEU A 44 8.04 26.01 8.23
CA LEU A 44 7.29 26.19 9.47
C LEU A 44 7.86 27.29 10.33
N ASN A 45 9.19 27.38 10.48
CA ASN A 45 9.86 28.45 11.19
C ASN A 45 9.62 29.82 10.54
N SER A 46 9.63 29.88 9.21
CA SER A 46 9.34 31.11 8.48
C SER A 46 7.90 31.56 8.67
N LEU A 47 6.93 30.62 8.67
CA LEU A 47 5.54 30.91 8.95
C LEU A 47 5.37 31.42 10.40
N HIS A 48 5.98 30.73 11.37
CA HIS A 48 5.92 31.12 12.78
C HIS A 48 6.55 32.53 13.03
N LYS A 49 7.64 32.86 12.34
CA LYS A 49 8.24 34.22 12.43
C LYS A 49 7.30 35.31 11.93
N ARG A 50 6.52 35.03 10.87
CA ARG A 50 5.55 36.04 10.35
C ARG A 50 4.29 36.10 11.19
N HIS A 51 3.88 35.00 11.82
CA HIS A 51 2.65 34.88 12.59
C HIS A 51 2.91 34.20 13.94
N PRO A 52 3.65 34.84 14.88
CA PRO A 52 4.11 34.20 16.12
C PRO A 52 3.00 33.84 17.10
N HIS A 53 1.82 34.37 16.95
CA HIS A 53 0.65 34.06 17.75
C HIS A 53 -0.05 32.75 17.30
N LEU A 54 0.19 32.31 16.07
CA LEU A 54 -0.48 31.14 15.53
C LEU A 54 0.12 29.83 16.06
N ARG A 55 -0.74 28.98 16.57
CA ARG A 55 -0.43 27.56 16.78
C ARG A 55 -0.52 26.83 15.45
N ILE A 56 0.61 26.28 14.98
CA ILE A 56 0.66 25.50 13.74
C ILE A 56 0.42 24.03 14.08
N ILE A 57 -0.49 23.39 13.34
CA ILE A 57 -0.87 21.99 13.50
C ILE A 57 -0.56 21.25 12.20
N LEU A 58 0.02 20.05 12.31
CA LEU A 58 0.20 19.07 11.23
C LEU A 58 -0.47 17.76 11.63
N GLU A 59 -0.93 17.00 10.63
CA GLU A 59 -1.61 15.70 10.83
C GLU A 59 -0.91 14.58 10.02
N PRO A 60 0.37 14.28 10.28
CA PRO A 60 1.17 13.36 9.47
C PRO A 60 0.86 11.89 9.76
N GLY A 61 -0.34 11.40 9.43
CA GLY A 61 -0.80 10.04 9.76
C GLY A 61 0.14 8.94 9.27
N SER A 62 0.30 8.78 7.95
CA SER A 62 1.11 7.70 7.35
C SER A 62 2.59 7.75 7.76
N ALA A 63 3.13 8.92 8.10
CA ALA A 63 4.52 9.04 8.54
C ALA A 63 4.84 8.23 9.80
N PHE A 64 3.88 8.06 10.71
CA PHE A 64 4.08 7.28 11.94
C PHE A 64 4.16 5.78 11.71
N ALA A 65 3.54 5.28 10.65
CA ALA A 65 3.50 3.85 10.32
C ALA A 65 4.29 3.51 9.05
N TRP A 66 5.07 4.45 8.52
CA TRP A 66 5.85 4.26 7.30
C TRP A 66 6.87 3.13 7.45
N GLN A 67 6.78 2.12 6.57
CA GLN A 67 7.67 0.95 6.54
C GLN A 67 7.74 0.17 7.88
N THR A 68 6.62 0.10 8.61
CA THR A 68 6.56 -0.62 9.89
C THR A 68 5.81 -1.95 9.79
N GLY A 69 5.22 -2.28 8.65
CA GLY A 69 4.50 -3.53 8.50
C GLY A 69 4.20 -3.89 7.05
N TYR A 70 3.73 -5.10 6.85
CA TYR A 70 3.40 -5.68 5.54
C TYR A 70 2.18 -6.58 5.63
N LEU A 71 1.54 -6.84 4.50
CA LEU A 71 0.53 -7.89 4.36
C LEU A 71 1.18 -9.12 3.73
N GLN A 72 1.07 -10.25 4.42
CA GLN A 72 1.52 -11.55 3.91
C GLN A 72 0.33 -12.31 3.35
N SER A 73 0.50 -12.88 2.18
CA SER A 73 -0.47 -13.73 1.49
C SER A 73 0.22 -14.95 0.91
N GLU A 74 -0.59 -15.85 0.34
CA GLU A 74 -0.15 -17.09 -0.26
C GLU A 74 -0.84 -17.30 -1.61
N VAL A 75 -0.14 -17.84 -2.59
CA VAL A 75 -0.69 -18.25 -3.89
C VAL A 75 -1.57 -19.48 -3.70
N VAL A 76 -2.86 -19.35 -3.95
CA VAL A 76 -3.83 -20.45 -3.79
C VAL A 76 -4.30 -21.06 -5.11
N ASP A 77 -4.16 -20.32 -6.21
CA ASP A 77 -4.46 -20.85 -7.56
C ASP A 77 -3.70 -20.05 -8.62
N ILE A 78 -3.51 -20.66 -9.79
CA ILE A 78 -2.84 -20.08 -10.96
C ILE A 78 -3.75 -20.25 -12.16
N VAL A 79 -4.24 -19.14 -12.72
CA VAL A 79 -5.18 -19.14 -13.85
C VAL A 79 -4.56 -18.47 -15.05
N GLU A 80 -4.65 -19.11 -16.21
CA GLU A 80 -4.26 -18.47 -17.48
C GLU A 80 -5.49 -18.21 -18.33
N ASN A 81 -5.67 -16.95 -18.74
CA ASN A 81 -6.75 -16.56 -19.62
C ASN A 81 -6.26 -15.51 -20.62
N HIS A 82 -6.50 -15.76 -21.93
CA HIS A 82 -6.04 -14.90 -23.03
C HIS A 82 -4.55 -14.55 -22.96
N GLY A 83 -3.70 -15.50 -22.55
CA GLY A 83 -2.25 -15.31 -22.44
C GLY A 83 -1.81 -14.48 -21.22
N ILE A 84 -2.72 -14.20 -20.27
CA ILE A 84 -2.40 -13.55 -19.02
C ILE A 84 -2.44 -14.60 -17.91
N LYS A 85 -1.31 -14.82 -17.25
CA LYS A 85 -1.26 -15.58 -15.99
C LYS A 85 -1.68 -14.69 -14.83
N THR A 86 -2.61 -15.18 -14.05
CA THR A 86 -3.09 -14.52 -12.83
C THR A 86 -2.88 -15.47 -11.66
N GLU A 87 -2.08 -15.03 -10.70
CA GLU A 87 -1.91 -15.69 -9.41
C GLU A 87 -3.03 -15.26 -8.48
N ILE A 88 -3.88 -16.20 -8.08
CA ILE A 88 -4.93 -15.95 -7.11
C ILE A 88 -4.35 -16.12 -5.72
N LEU A 89 -4.50 -15.09 -4.91
CA LEU A 89 -3.97 -15.02 -3.57
C LEU A 89 -5.07 -15.26 -2.53
N ASN A 90 -4.71 -15.72 -1.33
CA ASN A 90 -5.66 -15.88 -0.21
C ASN A 90 -6.03 -14.54 0.47
N VAL A 91 -5.82 -13.43 -0.21
CA VAL A 91 -6.27 -12.09 0.16
C VAL A 91 -7.16 -11.50 -0.93
N SER A 92 -7.90 -10.45 -0.62
CA SER A 92 -8.66 -9.66 -1.59
C SER A 92 -8.11 -8.24 -1.61
N PHE A 93 -7.81 -7.71 -2.78
CA PHE A 93 -7.40 -6.31 -2.91
C PHE A 93 -8.52 -5.36 -2.51
N ALA A 94 -9.75 -5.68 -2.93
CA ALA A 94 -10.92 -4.89 -2.57
C ALA A 94 -11.20 -4.89 -1.06
N CYS A 95 -11.04 -6.04 -0.39
CA CYS A 95 -11.33 -6.17 1.04
C CYS A 95 -10.17 -5.75 1.93
N HIS A 96 -8.92 -6.03 1.55
CA HIS A 96 -7.76 -5.92 2.44
C HIS A 96 -6.79 -4.81 2.06
N MET A 97 -6.82 -4.35 0.80
CA MET A 97 -5.99 -3.26 0.29
C MET A 97 -6.82 -2.24 -0.52
N PRO A 98 -8.01 -1.81 -0.04
CA PRO A 98 -8.87 -0.92 -0.83
C PRO A 98 -8.17 0.41 -1.17
N ASP A 99 -7.25 0.86 -0.35
CA ASP A 99 -6.46 2.07 -0.59
C ASP A 99 -5.65 2.00 -1.89
N CYS A 100 -5.14 0.82 -2.24
CA CYS A 100 -4.43 0.60 -3.51
C CYS A 100 -5.33 0.78 -4.74
N LEU A 101 -6.65 0.53 -4.60
CA LEU A 101 -7.64 0.71 -5.66
C LEU A 101 -8.20 2.13 -5.69
N GLU A 102 -8.49 2.72 -4.53
CA GLU A 102 -9.06 4.06 -4.39
C GLU A 102 -8.06 5.17 -4.75
N MET A 103 -6.79 4.98 -4.40
CA MET A 103 -5.67 5.88 -4.68
C MET A 103 -4.67 5.24 -5.64
N PRO A 104 -5.07 4.79 -6.82
CA PRO A 104 -4.44 3.74 -7.63
C PRO A 104 -2.92 3.77 -7.58
N TYR A 105 -2.34 2.85 -6.79
CA TYR A 105 -0.90 2.64 -6.71
C TYR A 105 -0.59 1.15 -6.58
N GLN A 106 0.54 0.74 -7.10
CA GLN A 106 1.08 -0.61 -6.92
C GLN A 106 2.04 -0.61 -5.73
N PRO A 107 1.79 -1.41 -4.67
CA PRO A 107 2.73 -1.58 -3.57
C PRO A 107 4.01 -2.28 -4.04
N GLU A 108 5.09 -2.20 -3.25
CA GLU A 108 6.24 -3.07 -3.42
C GLU A 108 5.82 -4.50 -3.07
N VAL A 109 6.25 -5.45 -3.91
CA VAL A 109 5.95 -6.87 -3.74
C VAL A 109 7.25 -7.66 -3.70
N ARG A 110 7.33 -8.63 -2.81
CA ARG A 110 8.39 -9.63 -2.80
C ARG A 110 7.83 -11.01 -2.51
N THR A 111 8.55 -12.02 -2.94
CA THR A 111 8.31 -13.40 -2.56
C THR A 111 9.16 -13.79 -1.35
N VAL A 112 8.74 -14.80 -0.63
CA VAL A 112 9.54 -15.47 0.39
C VAL A 112 9.46 -16.96 0.16
N ASN A 113 10.59 -17.57 -0.12
CA ASN A 113 10.68 -19.01 -0.23
C ASN A 113 10.64 -19.62 1.18
N THR A 114 9.65 -20.47 1.41
CA THR A 114 9.44 -21.11 2.72
C THR A 114 10.50 -22.14 3.07
N THR A 115 11.28 -22.60 2.07
CA THR A 115 12.28 -23.67 2.26
C THR A 115 13.62 -23.12 2.73
N ASP A 116 14.08 -22.02 2.17
CA ASP A 116 15.42 -21.46 2.45
C ASP A 116 15.38 -20.03 2.99
N ASN A 117 14.17 -19.43 3.19
CA ASN A 117 13.94 -18.05 3.57
C ASN A 117 14.56 -17.01 2.61
N SER A 118 14.90 -17.41 1.40
CA SER A 118 15.30 -16.44 0.36
C SER A 118 14.13 -15.52 0.02
N SER A 119 14.44 -14.30 -0.39
CA SER A 119 13.42 -13.32 -0.77
C SER A 119 13.85 -12.62 -2.05
N SER A 120 12.93 -12.50 -2.97
CA SER A 120 13.10 -11.81 -4.24
C SER A 120 12.07 -10.68 -4.36
N THR A 121 12.50 -9.51 -4.82
CA THR A 121 11.64 -8.35 -5.03
C THR A 121 11.14 -8.33 -6.46
N ALA A 122 9.84 -8.30 -6.64
CA ALA A 122 9.20 -8.23 -7.94
C ALA A 122 9.29 -6.81 -8.53
N ARG A 123 9.46 -6.71 -9.83
CA ARG A 123 9.45 -5.44 -10.56
C ARG A 123 8.04 -5.07 -11.00
N LYS A 124 7.58 -3.88 -10.64
CA LYS A 124 6.28 -3.35 -11.09
C LYS A 124 6.29 -3.10 -12.59
N ILE A 125 5.22 -3.53 -13.26
CA ILE A 125 5.01 -3.32 -14.69
C ILE A 125 3.75 -2.49 -14.87
N LYS A 126 3.83 -1.42 -15.65
CA LYS A 126 2.65 -0.62 -15.98
C LYS A 126 1.83 -1.33 -17.06
N GLU A 127 0.52 -1.26 -16.95
CA GLU A 127 -0.39 -1.89 -17.90
C GLU A 127 -0.19 -1.37 -19.34
N GLU A 128 0.14 -0.10 -19.49
CA GLU A 128 0.47 0.53 -20.78
C GLU A 128 1.68 -0.10 -21.46
N ASP A 129 2.67 -0.58 -20.69
CA ASP A 129 3.88 -1.21 -21.22
C ASP A 129 3.59 -2.63 -21.74
N ILE A 130 2.54 -3.27 -21.26
CA ILE A 130 2.11 -4.61 -21.71
C ILE A 130 1.41 -4.54 -23.06
N THR A 131 0.63 -3.48 -23.30
CA THR A 131 -0.15 -3.31 -24.53
C THR A 131 0.67 -2.80 -25.71
N THR A 132 1.75 -2.06 -25.46
CA THR A 132 2.59 -1.45 -26.52
C THR A 132 3.60 -2.41 -27.13
N ASN A 133 3.99 -3.43 -26.41
CA ASN A 133 4.98 -4.41 -26.91
C ASN A 133 4.35 -5.53 -27.73
N ASN A 134 3.46 -5.26 -28.69
CA ASN A 134 2.93 -6.20 -29.70
C ASN A 134 3.14 -7.70 -29.34
N THR A 135 2.96 -8.05 -28.08
CA THR A 135 3.13 -9.40 -27.60
C THR A 135 1.89 -10.19 -28.00
N THR A 136 1.86 -10.49 -29.31
CA THR A 136 1.08 -11.61 -29.80
C THR A 136 1.48 -12.82 -28.98
N GLN A 137 0.68 -13.10 -27.94
CA GLN A 137 0.47 -14.46 -27.42
C GLN A 137 1.67 -15.39 -27.60
N LYS A 138 2.61 -15.46 -26.70
CA LYS A 138 3.33 -16.73 -26.45
C LYS A 138 4.48 -16.71 -25.45
N SER A 139 4.82 -15.67 -24.74
CA SER A 139 5.76 -15.89 -23.65
C SER A 139 5.36 -15.09 -22.41
N LEU A 140 4.98 -15.81 -21.40
CA LEU A 140 4.89 -15.39 -20.01
C LEU A 140 6.28 -15.05 -19.43
N VAL A 141 7.31 -15.18 -20.24
CA VAL A 141 8.69 -14.85 -19.93
C VAL A 141 9.06 -13.59 -20.71
N THR A 142 9.51 -12.59 -19.98
CA THR A 142 9.98 -11.31 -20.57
C THR A 142 11.30 -11.51 -21.33
N GLU A 143 11.72 -10.52 -22.11
CA GLU A 143 13.02 -10.54 -22.80
C GLU A 143 14.21 -10.74 -21.83
N SER A 144 14.04 -10.36 -20.55
CA SER A 144 15.02 -10.58 -19.48
C SER A 144 15.03 -12.01 -18.91
N GLY A 145 14.12 -12.87 -19.37
CA GLY A 145 14.00 -14.23 -18.84
C GLY A 145 13.15 -14.35 -17.57
N ASN A 146 12.52 -13.27 -17.14
CA ASN A 146 11.66 -13.21 -15.97
C ASN A 146 10.19 -13.51 -16.31
N PHE A 147 9.40 -13.78 -15.29
CA PHE A 147 8.02 -14.22 -15.39
C PHE A 147 7.05 -13.08 -15.06
N LEU A 148 6.08 -12.84 -15.93
CA LEU A 148 5.08 -11.79 -15.77
C LEU A 148 3.76 -12.36 -15.24
N TYR A 149 3.27 -11.82 -14.13
CA TYR A 149 2.01 -12.20 -13.53
C TYR A 149 1.15 -11.00 -13.18
N ARG A 150 -0.16 -11.18 -13.30
CA ARG A 150 -1.14 -10.34 -12.64
C ARG A 150 -1.45 -10.97 -11.28
N LEU A 151 -1.48 -10.18 -10.20
CA LEU A 151 -1.90 -10.67 -8.89
C LEU A 151 -3.40 -10.40 -8.71
N GLY A 152 -4.16 -11.46 -8.44
CA GLY A 152 -5.60 -11.46 -8.25
C GLY A 152 -5.97 -11.81 -6.81
N GLY A 153 -7.07 -11.22 -6.33
CA GLY A 153 -7.65 -11.54 -5.03
C GLY A 153 -8.65 -12.70 -5.11
N ASN A 154 -9.09 -13.14 -3.94
CA ASN A 154 -10.00 -14.28 -3.77
C ASN A 154 -11.48 -13.88 -3.63
N SER A 155 -11.86 -12.63 -3.88
CA SER A 155 -13.27 -12.23 -3.86
C SER A 155 -13.96 -12.50 -5.20
N CYS A 156 -15.30 -12.41 -5.21
CA CYS A 156 -16.09 -12.58 -6.43
C CYS A 156 -16.03 -11.36 -7.38
N LEU A 157 -15.36 -10.28 -7.01
CA LEU A 157 -15.29 -9.06 -7.81
C LEU A 157 -14.37 -9.26 -8.99
N SER A 158 -14.85 -9.01 -10.21
CA SER A 158 -14.05 -9.12 -11.44
C SER A 158 -12.86 -8.17 -11.51
N GLY A 159 -12.88 -7.09 -10.71
CA GLY A 159 -11.80 -6.11 -10.60
C GLY A 159 -10.90 -6.31 -9.37
N ASP A 160 -10.96 -7.47 -8.72
CA ASP A 160 -10.15 -7.75 -7.52
C ASP A 160 -8.71 -8.09 -7.89
N PHE A 161 -8.02 -7.16 -8.52
CA PHE A 161 -6.60 -7.23 -8.88
C PHE A 161 -6.00 -5.81 -8.97
N ILE A 162 -4.69 -5.66 -8.82
CA ILE A 162 -4.01 -4.35 -8.82
C ILE A 162 -2.78 -4.27 -9.73
N GLY A 163 -2.77 -4.94 -10.85
CA GLY A 163 -1.72 -4.75 -11.85
C GLY A 163 -0.81 -5.95 -12.04
N PHE A 164 0.37 -5.69 -12.59
CA PHE A 164 1.30 -6.70 -13.04
C PHE A 164 2.66 -6.55 -12.37
N TRP A 165 3.28 -7.70 -12.08
CA TRP A 165 4.65 -7.77 -11.57
C TRP A 165 5.47 -8.78 -12.35
N GLU A 166 6.74 -8.49 -12.49
CA GLU A 166 7.74 -9.36 -13.06
C GLU A 166 8.59 -9.98 -11.95
N PHE A 167 8.64 -11.29 -11.93
CA PHE A 167 9.38 -12.10 -10.96
C PHE A 167 10.56 -12.79 -11.64
N ASP A 168 11.62 -13.02 -10.91
CA ASP A 168 12.84 -13.68 -11.39
C ASP A 168 12.71 -15.23 -11.45
N HIS A 169 11.60 -15.77 -11.01
CA HIS A 169 11.26 -17.20 -11.06
C HIS A 169 9.78 -17.43 -11.33
N GLU A 170 9.41 -18.64 -11.66
CA GLU A 170 8.02 -19.04 -11.83
C GLU A 170 7.35 -19.25 -10.47
N LEU A 171 6.26 -18.52 -10.23
CA LEU A 171 5.49 -18.64 -8.99
C LEU A 171 4.77 -19.98 -8.90
N THR A 172 4.65 -20.49 -7.68
CA THR A 172 4.07 -21.80 -7.40
C THR A 172 2.99 -21.72 -6.32
N LEU A 173 2.10 -22.73 -6.31
CA LEU A 173 1.08 -22.84 -5.25
C LEU A 173 1.74 -22.94 -3.86
N GLY A 174 1.19 -22.21 -2.90
CA GLY A 174 1.71 -22.14 -1.54
C GLY A 174 2.86 -21.13 -1.35
N GLU A 175 3.30 -20.49 -2.41
CA GLU A 175 4.35 -19.48 -2.32
C GLU A 175 3.85 -18.23 -1.61
N GLN A 176 4.71 -17.67 -0.76
CA GLN A 176 4.37 -16.50 0.04
C GLN A 176 4.64 -15.20 -0.72
N ILE A 177 3.61 -14.38 -0.86
CA ILE A 177 3.65 -13.04 -1.46
C ILE A 177 3.50 -12.00 -0.36
N ILE A 178 4.46 -11.09 -0.26
CA ILE A 178 4.47 -10.02 0.71
C ILE A 178 4.22 -8.69 0.00
N PHE A 179 3.20 -7.97 0.46
CA PHE A 179 2.93 -6.58 0.07
C PHE A 179 3.51 -5.67 1.14
N GLU A 180 4.52 -4.88 0.77
CA GLU A 180 5.21 -4.01 1.72
C GLU A 180 4.36 -2.78 2.07
N ASP A 181 4.59 -2.27 3.27
CA ASP A 181 3.99 -1.05 3.81
C ASP A 181 2.45 -1.06 3.90
N MET A 182 1.87 -2.25 4.11
CA MET A 182 0.43 -2.47 4.25
C MET A 182 -0.02 -2.41 5.72
N ILE A 183 0.26 -1.29 6.41
CA ILE A 183 -0.04 -1.17 7.86
C ILE A 183 -0.99 -0.01 8.18
N HIS A 184 -0.88 1.13 7.51
CA HIS A 184 -1.64 2.33 7.85
C HIS A 184 -3.10 2.29 7.33
N TYR A 185 -3.43 2.96 6.21
CA TYR A 185 -4.80 2.99 5.69
C TYR A 185 -5.32 1.63 5.26
N THR A 186 -4.47 0.74 4.78
CA THR A 186 -4.87 -0.63 4.42
C THR A 186 -5.47 -1.37 5.61
N THR A 187 -4.80 -1.37 6.77
CA THR A 187 -5.31 -2.07 7.97
C THR A 187 -6.64 -1.50 8.46
N VAL A 188 -6.81 -0.17 8.48
CA VAL A 188 -8.02 0.46 9.05
C VAL A 188 -9.20 0.52 8.09
N LYS A 189 -8.98 0.32 6.79
CA LYS A 189 -10.02 0.30 5.76
C LYS A 189 -10.50 -1.10 5.40
N THR A 190 -9.93 -2.16 5.96
CA THR A 190 -10.31 -3.55 5.65
C THR A 190 -11.79 -3.82 5.94
N HIS A 191 -12.40 -4.66 5.12
CA HIS A 191 -13.76 -5.12 5.30
C HIS A 191 -13.94 -6.58 4.92
N MET A 192 -15.08 -7.16 5.26
CA MET A 192 -15.39 -8.59 5.06
C MET A 192 -16.48 -8.79 4.01
N PHE A 193 -16.38 -8.11 2.88
CA PHE A 193 -17.34 -8.26 1.79
C PHE A 193 -17.46 -9.73 1.34
N ASN A 194 -18.68 -10.21 1.20
CA ASN A 194 -19.03 -11.60 0.88
C ASN A 194 -18.41 -12.66 1.82
N GLY A 195 -18.09 -12.28 3.06
CA GLY A 195 -17.53 -13.19 4.06
C GLY A 195 -16.04 -13.48 3.89
N VAL A 196 -15.33 -12.69 3.07
CA VAL A 196 -13.87 -12.75 3.03
C VAL A 196 -13.34 -12.30 4.38
N SER A 197 -12.66 -13.19 5.11
CA SER A 197 -12.15 -12.90 6.46
C SER A 197 -11.04 -11.85 6.42
N HIS A 198 -11.01 -10.97 7.44
CA HIS A 198 -9.86 -10.09 7.63
C HIS A 198 -8.57 -10.88 7.80
N PRO A 199 -7.43 -10.36 7.33
CA PRO A 199 -6.12 -10.91 7.69
C PRO A 199 -5.91 -10.85 9.21
N ALA A 200 -5.22 -11.85 9.77
CA ALA A 200 -4.81 -11.81 11.16
C ALA A 200 -3.89 -10.59 11.41
N ILE A 201 -3.98 -10.02 12.61
CA ILE A 201 -3.07 -8.96 13.05
C ILE A 201 -1.98 -9.59 13.91
N ALA A 202 -0.72 -9.37 13.53
CA ALA A 202 0.42 -9.95 14.21
C ALA A 202 1.56 -8.94 14.41
N ILE A 203 2.42 -9.23 15.38
CA ILE A 203 3.70 -8.53 15.57
C ILE A 203 4.83 -9.52 15.23
N LYS A 204 5.74 -9.09 14.37
CA LYS A 204 7.02 -9.76 14.17
C LYS A 204 8.06 -9.08 15.06
N HIS A 205 8.50 -9.80 16.09
CA HIS A 205 9.54 -9.34 17.01
C HIS A 205 10.92 -9.33 16.35
N LEU A 206 11.86 -8.59 16.95
CA LEU A 206 13.24 -8.49 16.43
C LEU A 206 14.01 -9.83 16.44
N ASP A 207 13.61 -10.74 17.31
CA ASP A 207 14.14 -12.12 17.36
C ASP A 207 13.54 -13.05 16.29
N GLY A 208 12.63 -12.53 15.47
CA GLY A 208 11.92 -13.26 14.41
C GLY A 208 10.64 -13.97 14.87
N LYS A 209 10.32 -13.98 16.17
CA LYS A 209 9.08 -14.56 16.68
C LYS A 209 7.88 -13.77 16.16
N ILE A 210 6.83 -14.50 15.75
CA ILE A 210 5.54 -13.93 15.38
C ILE A 210 4.57 -14.12 16.53
N GLU A 211 3.96 -13.02 16.95
CA GLU A 211 2.90 -12.98 17.96
C GLU A 211 1.58 -12.58 17.29
N ILE A 212 0.59 -13.49 17.30
CA ILE A 212 -0.75 -13.20 16.78
C ILE A 212 -1.50 -12.39 17.84
N LEU A 213 -1.86 -11.16 17.49
CA LEU A 213 -2.64 -10.29 18.36
C LEU A 213 -4.14 -10.53 18.21
N ARG A 214 -4.59 -10.80 16.99
CA ARG A 214 -5.99 -11.03 16.66
C ARG A 214 -6.14 -11.90 15.43
N GLU A 215 -7.04 -12.85 15.52
CA GLU A 215 -7.59 -13.60 14.39
C GLU A 215 -9.05 -13.22 14.20
N PHE A 216 -9.56 -13.41 13.00
CA PHE A 216 -10.94 -13.10 12.65
C PHE A 216 -11.63 -14.38 12.16
N ALA A 217 -12.84 -14.63 12.66
CA ALA A 217 -13.62 -15.82 12.38
C ALA A 217 -14.96 -15.45 11.71
N TYR A 218 -15.74 -16.46 11.39
CA TYR A 218 -17.09 -16.28 10.83
C TYR A 218 -18.00 -15.45 11.73
N GLU A 219 -17.84 -15.56 13.05
CA GLU A 219 -18.60 -14.80 14.05
C GLU A 219 -18.41 -13.29 13.91
N ASP A 220 -17.20 -12.84 13.53
CA ASP A 220 -16.93 -11.41 13.30
C ASP A 220 -17.77 -10.89 12.12
N TYR A 221 -17.92 -11.70 11.07
CA TYR A 221 -18.78 -11.37 9.93
C TYR A 221 -20.27 -11.42 10.29
N LYS A 222 -20.71 -12.51 10.92
CA LYS A 222 -22.10 -12.73 11.30
C LYS A 222 -22.61 -11.63 12.24
N ASN A 223 -21.88 -11.35 13.32
CA ASN A 223 -22.28 -10.37 14.32
C ASN A 223 -22.39 -8.93 13.80
N ARG A 224 -21.80 -8.66 12.64
CA ARG A 224 -21.97 -7.38 11.95
C ARG A 224 -23.31 -7.30 11.21
N MET A 225 -23.87 -8.43 10.83
CA MET A 225 -25.10 -8.52 10.01
C MET A 225 -26.37 -8.63 10.86
N ASP A 226 -26.24 -8.97 12.15
CA ASP A 226 -27.29 -9.01 13.16
C ASP A 226 -27.47 -7.59 13.79
#